data_9018380b7f18357cbca1f5b070831c71
#
_entry.id   9018380b7f18357cbca1f5b070831c71
#
_cell.length_a   1.000
_cell.length_b   1.000
_cell.length_c   1.000
_cell.angle_alpha   90.00
_cell.angle_beta   90.00
_cell.angle_gamma   90.00
#
_symmetry.space_group_name_H-M   'P 1'
#
loop_
_entity.id
_entity.type
_entity.pdbx_description
1 polymer ?
#
loop_
_entity_poly.entity_id
_entity_poly.type
_entity_poly.pdbx_seq_one_letter_code
_entity_poly.pdbx_strand_id
1 'polypeptide(L)'
;MDNQSVDRASFQGSSFSVYILSRGKGVPEEARTAFNQIYQELVELKGHGKLNYLKKEMIGLEGERRVCAEFRDSENARAMFTKIKKLAVEIDLFDVVPESCVK
;
A
#
# COMPACT_ATOMS: atom_id res chain seq x y z
N MET A 1 -7.71 -25.20 9.61
CA MET A 1 -7.72 -24.10 8.75
C MET A 1 -6.90 -22.98 9.31
N ASP A 2 -5.96 -22.55 8.62
CA ASP A 2 -5.11 -21.55 9.22
C ASP A 2 -5.46 -20.17 8.69
N ASN A 3 -5.10 -19.18 9.47
CA ASN A 3 -5.44 -17.81 9.17
C ASN A 3 -4.70 -17.28 7.97
N GLN A 4 -3.57 -17.85 7.66
CA GLN A 4 -2.80 -17.37 6.54
C GLN A 4 -3.50 -17.66 5.23
N SER A 5 -4.14 -18.80 5.13
CA SER A 5 -4.91 -19.11 3.94
C SER A 5 -6.03 -18.10 3.75
N VAL A 6 -6.69 -17.77 4.86
CA VAL A 6 -7.77 -16.81 4.80
C VAL A 6 -7.26 -15.45 4.37
N ASP A 7 -6.14 -15.01 4.95
CA ASP A 7 -5.59 -13.71 4.61
C ASP A 7 -5.17 -13.64 3.15
N ARG A 8 -4.51 -14.69 2.68
CA ARG A 8 -4.09 -14.69 1.29
C ARG A 8 -5.27 -14.72 0.36
N ALA A 9 -6.31 -15.46 0.76
CA ALA A 9 -7.49 -15.56 -0.07
C ALA A 9 -8.26 -14.26 -0.10
N SER A 10 -8.09 -13.39 0.90
CA SER A 10 -8.85 -12.16 0.94
C SER A 10 -8.38 -11.14 -0.08
N PHE A 11 -7.15 -11.25 -0.58
CA PHE A 11 -6.69 -10.32 -1.60
C PHE A 11 -6.60 -11.05 -2.94
N GLN A 12 -7.55 -10.75 -3.79
CA GLN A 12 -7.65 -11.41 -5.08
C GLN A 12 -7.57 -10.45 -6.23
N GLY A 13 -7.46 -9.17 -5.97
CA GLY A 13 -7.49 -8.19 -7.02
C GLY A 13 -6.10 -7.83 -7.51
N SER A 14 -6.03 -6.73 -8.25
CA SER A 14 -4.77 -6.23 -8.77
C SER A 14 -4.49 -4.81 -8.32
N SER A 15 -5.29 -4.26 -7.41
CA SER A 15 -5.07 -2.89 -6.94
C SER A 15 -5.24 -2.80 -5.43
N PHE A 16 -4.49 -1.89 -4.85
CA PHE A 16 -4.57 -1.64 -3.42
C PHE A 16 -4.09 -0.23 -3.12
N SER A 17 -4.38 0.23 -1.91
CA SER A 17 -3.87 1.52 -1.44
C SER A 17 -3.05 1.32 -0.19
N VAL A 18 -2.00 2.14 -0.07
CA VAL A 18 -1.18 2.19 1.12
C VAL A 18 -1.44 3.53 1.81
N TYR A 19 -1.65 3.49 3.11
CA TYR A 19 -2.01 4.67 3.88
C TYR A 19 -1.02 4.92 5.00
N ILE A 20 -0.72 6.19 5.25
CA ILE A 20 -0.13 6.57 6.52
C ILE A 20 -1.04 7.59 7.17
N LEU A 21 -1.27 7.40 8.46
CA LEU A 21 -2.28 8.13 9.19
C LEU A 21 -1.68 8.83 10.40
N SER A 22 -2.50 9.63 11.06
CA SER A 22 -2.08 10.40 12.22
C SER A 22 -3.14 10.30 13.31
N ARG A 23 -2.72 10.45 14.55
CA ARG A 23 -3.66 10.57 15.67
C ARG A 23 -3.77 12.00 16.14
N GLY A 24 -3.45 12.95 15.26
CA GLY A 24 -3.55 14.36 15.61
C GLY A 24 -2.24 15.02 15.95
N LYS A 25 -1.14 14.30 15.84
CA LYS A 25 0.18 14.85 16.13
C LYS A 25 1.16 14.62 15.00
N GLY A 26 0.64 14.53 13.79
CA GLY A 26 1.48 14.24 12.65
C GLY A 26 1.66 12.75 12.46
N VAL A 27 2.24 12.39 11.34
CA VAL A 27 2.49 11.00 10.98
C VAL A 27 3.79 10.55 11.66
N PRO A 28 3.81 9.36 12.29
CA PRO A 28 5.06 8.89 12.89
C PRO A 28 6.17 8.76 11.84
N GLU A 29 7.37 9.05 12.25
CA GLU A 29 8.49 9.03 11.33
C GLU A 29 8.69 7.65 10.72
N GLU A 30 8.51 6.61 11.51
CA GLU A 30 8.69 5.26 11.02
C GLU A 30 7.70 4.94 9.90
N ALA A 31 6.45 5.38 10.07
CA ALA A 31 5.44 5.18 9.05
C ALA A 31 5.79 5.95 7.78
N ARG A 32 6.27 7.18 7.94
CA ARG A 32 6.64 7.99 6.78
C ARG A 32 7.80 7.37 6.02
N THR A 33 8.79 6.87 6.75
CA THR A 33 9.93 6.24 6.10
C THR A 33 9.51 5.00 5.31
N ALA A 34 8.67 4.17 5.92
CA ALA A 34 8.17 2.97 5.25
C ALA A 34 7.35 3.33 4.02
N PHE A 35 6.49 4.34 4.14
CA PHE A 35 5.65 4.76 3.04
C PHE A 35 6.52 5.23 1.86
N ASN A 36 7.54 6.03 2.16
CA ASN A 36 8.40 6.54 1.10
C ASN A 36 9.16 5.42 0.40
N GLN A 37 9.61 4.43 1.16
CA GLN A 37 10.30 3.30 0.56
C GLN A 37 9.38 2.50 -0.35
N ILE A 38 8.17 2.24 0.11
CA ILE A 38 7.20 1.52 -0.70
C ILE A 38 6.83 2.33 -1.95
N TYR A 39 6.65 3.62 -1.78
CA TYR A 39 6.32 4.46 -2.93
C TYR A 39 7.43 4.41 -3.98
N GLN A 40 8.70 4.46 -3.54
CA GLN A 40 9.80 4.38 -4.49
C GLN A 40 9.80 3.06 -5.25
N GLU A 41 9.50 1.96 -4.56
CA GLU A 41 9.41 0.67 -5.24
C GLU A 41 8.28 0.66 -6.25
N LEU A 42 7.15 1.27 -5.91
CA LEU A 42 6.03 1.32 -6.84
C LEU A 42 6.36 2.19 -8.05
N VAL A 43 7.08 3.29 -7.83
CA VAL A 43 7.51 4.13 -8.93
C VAL A 43 8.40 3.36 -9.90
N GLU A 44 9.32 2.56 -9.36
CA GLU A 44 10.18 1.74 -10.20
C GLU A 44 9.38 0.71 -10.99
N LEU A 45 8.42 0.08 -10.32
CA LEU A 45 7.57 -0.90 -11.01
C LEU A 45 6.77 -0.23 -12.11
N LYS A 46 6.30 0.99 -11.88
CA LYS A 46 5.58 1.72 -12.91
C LYS A 46 6.50 1.99 -14.09
N GLY A 47 7.74 2.37 -13.82
CA GLY A 47 8.71 2.61 -14.89
C GLY A 47 9.04 1.37 -15.70
N HIS A 48 8.90 0.19 -15.09
CA HIS A 48 9.14 -1.07 -15.79
C HIS A 48 7.87 -1.64 -16.43
N GLY A 49 6.80 -0.88 -16.43
CA GLY A 49 5.56 -1.30 -17.08
C GLY A 49 4.75 -2.30 -16.30
N LYS A 50 5.00 -2.44 -15.00
CA LYS A 50 4.28 -3.41 -14.19
C LYS A 50 2.97 -2.87 -13.63
N LEU A 51 2.80 -1.56 -13.62
CA LEU A 51 1.60 -0.93 -13.10
C LEU A 51 0.85 -0.22 -14.21
N ASN A 52 -0.48 -0.31 -14.15
CA ASN A 52 -1.34 0.48 -15.02
C ASN A 52 -1.59 1.86 -14.46
N TYR A 53 -1.48 2.00 -13.14
CA TYR A 53 -1.88 3.25 -12.51
C TYR A 53 -1.16 3.39 -11.17
N LEU A 54 -0.73 4.59 -10.87
CA LEU A 54 -0.09 4.90 -9.59
C LEU A 54 -0.37 6.35 -9.28
N LYS A 55 -0.95 6.61 -8.10
CA LYS A 55 -1.23 7.96 -7.68
C LYS A 55 -1.00 8.12 -6.20
N LYS A 56 -0.21 9.12 -5.84
CA LYS A 56 0.01 9.50 -4.46
C LYS A 56 -0.72 10.80 -4.18
N GLU A 57 -1.38 10.91 -3.04
CA GLU A 57 -2.11 12.11 -2.70
C GLU A 57 -2.08 12.36 -1.22
N MET A 58 -2.24 13.61 -0.86
CA MET A 58 -2.35 14.02 0.53
C MET A 58 -3.82 13.91 0.91
N ILE A 59 -4.10 13.27 2.04
CA ILE A 59 -5.49 13.04 2.43
C ILE A 59 -5.85 13.67 3.75
N GLY A 60 -4.94 14.40 4.39
CA GLY A 60 -5.22 15.06 5.64
C GLY A 60 -4.26 16.19 5.88
N LEU A 61 -4.44 16.90 7.00
CA LEU A 61 -3.66 18.08 7.31
C LEU A 61 -2.43 17.78 8.14
N GLU A 62 -2.29 16.55 8.63
CA GLU A 62 -1.20 16.18 9.51
C GLU A 62 -0.11 15.40 8.77
N GLY A 63 -0.10 15.45 7.45
CA GLY A 63 0.88 14.70 6.67
C GLY A 63 0.38 13.33 6.25
N GLU A 64 -0.89 13.05 6.46
CA GLU A 64 -1.45 11.76 6.05
C GLU A 64 -1.43 11.66 4.53
N ARG A 65 -1.10 10.47 4.05
CA ARG A 65 -0.97 10.24 2.62
C ARG A 65 -1.55 8.90 2.23
N ARG A 66 -1.87 8.80 0.95
CA ARG A 66 -2.38 7.59 0.37
C ARG A 66 -1.71 7.42 -0.99
N VAL A 67 -1.30 6.19 -1.30
CA VAL A 67 -0.86 5.89 -2.65
C VAL A 67 -1.65 4.69 -3.13
N CYS A 68 -2.26 4.83 -4.32
CA CYS A 68 -3.03 3.74 -4.90
C CYS A 68 -2.30 3.21 -6.11
N ALA A 69 -2.16 1.89 -6.18
CA ALA A 69 -1.43 1.23 -7.25
C ALA A 69 -2.33 0.17 -7.88
N GLU A 70 -2.37 0.17 -9.20
CA GLU A 70 -3.07 -0.87 -9.95
C GLU A 70 -2.04 -1.60 -10.78
N PHE A 71 -1.92 -2.90 -10.57
CA PHE A 71 -0.94 -3.73 -11.25
C PHE A 71 -1.51 -4.31 -12.53
N ARG A 72 -0.64 -4.64 -13.45
CA ARG A 72 -1.06 -5.27 -14.69
C ARG A 72 -1.45 -6.72 -14.48
N ASP A 73 -0.86 -7.38 -13.50
CA ASP A 73 -1.27 -8.75 -13.19
C ASP A 73 -1.43 -8.93 -11.70
N SER A 74 -2.33 -9.83 -11.33
CA SER A 74 -2.68 -10.01 -9.93
C SER A 74 -1.60 -10.73 -9.13
N GLU A 75 -0.74 -11.46 -9.80
CA GLU A 75 0.31 -12.19 -9.09
C GLU A 75 1.32 -11.21 -8.49
N ASN A 76 1.76 -10.24 -9.28
CA ASN A 76 2.68 -9.22 -8.77
C ASN A 76 2.01 -8.36 -7.73
N ALA A 77 0.72 -8.07 -7.92
CA ALA A 77 -0.03 -7.28 -6.93
C ALA A 77 -0.08 -8.00 -5.60
N ARG A 78 -0.34 -9.31 -5.62
CA ARG A 78 -0.44 -10.08 -4.40
C ARG A 78 0.90 -10.15 -3.67
N ALA A 79 1.99 -10.32 -4.43
CA ALA A 79 3.31 -10.37 -3.82
C ALA A 79 3.63 -9.07 -3.11
N MET A 80 3.34 -7.94 -3.76
CA MET A 80 3.61 -6.65 -3.16
C MET A 80 2.70 -6.37 -1.98
N PHE A 81 1.42 -6.73 -2.11
CA PHE A 81 0.47 -6.56 -1.03
C PHE A 81 0.93 -7.33 0.22
N THR A 82 1.35 -8.57 0.03
CA THR A 82 1.81 -9.38 1.15
C THR A 82 3.03 -8.76 1.83
N LYS A 83 3.96 -8.25 1.03
CA LYS A 83 5.14 -7.61 1.57
C LYS A 83 4.77 -6.40 2.42
N ILE A 84 3.88 -5.55 1.90
CA ILE A 84 3.47 -4.35 2.62
C ILE A 84 2.67 -4.72 3.86
N LYS A 85 1.84 -5.76 3.77
CA LYS A 85 1.05 -6.18 4.91
C LYS A 85 1.92 -6.60 6.08
N LYS A 86 3.03 -7.25 5.80
CA LYS A 86 3.96 -7.63 6.86
C LYS A 86 4.54 -6.41 7.55
N LEU A 87 4.84 -5.37 6.79
CA LEU A 87 5.33 -4.12 7.38
C LEU A 87 4.24 -3.47 8.23
N ALA A 88 3.00 -3.51 7.74
CA ALA A 88 1.90 -2.85 8.42
C ALA A 88 1.63 -3.46 9.79
N VAL A 89 1.93 -4.73 9.96
CA VAL A 89 1.76 -5.38 11.26
C VAL A 89 2.71 -4.77 12.30
N GLU A 90 3.87 -4.32 11.87
CA GLU A 90 4.89 -3.84 12.80
C GLU A 90 4.98 -2.33 12.91
N ILE A 91 4.39 -1.61 11.97
CA ILE A 91 4.53 -0.14 11.93
C ILE A 91 3.17 0.50 12.19
N ASP A 92 3.11 1.30 13.24
CA ASP A 92 1.87 1.96 13.63
C ASP A 92 1.44 2.99 12.59
N LEU A 93 0.14 3.07 12.35
CA LEU A 93 -0.47 4.07 11.46
C LEU A 93 0.00 3.95 10.02
N PHE A 94 0.41 2.77 9.63
CA PHE A 94 0.81 2.42 8.28
C PHE A 94 0.00 1.19 7.90
N ASP A 95 -0.73 1.24 6.79
CA ASP A 95 -1.63 0.15 6.46
C ASP A 95 -1.75 -0.01 4.95
N VAL A 96 -2.22 -1.18 4.53
CA VAL A 96 -2.48 -1.46 3.13
C VAL A 96 -3.85 -2.12 3.04
N VAL A 97 -4.66 -1.66 2.09
CA VAL A 97 -6.02 -2.17 1.92
C VAL A 97 -6.32 -2.44 0.46
N PRO A 98 -7.02 -3.55 0.18
CA PRO A 98 -7.50 -3.77 -1.19
C PRO A 98 -8.47 -2.66 -1.56
N GLU A 99 -8.23 -2.04 -2.71
CA GLU A 99 -9.00 -0.87 -3.06
C GLU A 99 -8.86 -0.61 -4.54
N SER A 100 -9.94 -0.20 -5.17
CA SER A 100 -9.87 0.18 -6.58
C SER A 100 -9.34 1.59 -6.69
N CYS A 101 -8.42 1.81 -7.63
CA CYS A 101 -7.84 3.13 -7.82
C CYS A 101 -8.64 3.99 -8.78
N VAL A 102 -9.38 3.35 -9.65
CA VAL A 102 -10.10 4.05 -10.71
C VAL A 102 -11.59 3.92 -10.47
N LYS A 103 -12.27 5.03 -10.57
CA LYS A 103 -13.71 5.04 -10.31
C LYS A 103 -14.51 4.97 -11.58
#